data_645402feed4bd538b9893e12422d7052
#
_entry.id   645402feed4bd538b9893e12422d7052
#
_cell.length_a   1.000
_cell.length_b   1.000
_cell.length_c   1.000
_cell.angle_alpha   90.00
_cell.angle_beta   90.00
_cell.angle_gamma   90.00
#
_symmetry.space_group_name_H-M   'P 1'
#
loop_
_entity.id
_entity.type
_entity.pdbx_description
1 polymer ?
#
loop_
_entity_poly.entity_id
_entity_poly.type
_entity_poly.pdbx_seq_one_letter_code
_entity_poly.pdbx_strand_id
1 'polypeptide(L)'
;MSKVAIIGAGPCGLSILRAFEHLEKKGEKIPEIVCFEKQESWGGLWNYNWRTGSDQYGDPVPNSMYRYLWSNGPKECLEFADYSFDEHFGKPIPSFPPREVLQDYILGRVSKGNIKSKIKFNTRVTNTVYKNDKFEISYQDKVNNKILNETFDYVVVSTGHFSVPFIPEYEGMNSFPGRIMHSHDFRDAEEFRGKDVIVLGSSYSAEDVALQCNKYGAKSVTIGYRHNPMGFKWPKGMKEVH
;
A
#
# COMPACT_ATOMS: atom_id res chain seq x y z
N MET A 1 -11.05 9.34 -30.47
CA MET A 1 -11.35 8.45 -29.32
C MET A 1 -10.74 9.10 -28.11
N SER A 2 -11.44 9.19 -26.99
CA SER A 2 -10.89 9.77 -25.76
C SER A 2 -9.83 8.85 -25.17
N LYS A 3 -8.91 9.44 -24.38
CA LYS A 3 -7.77 8.75 -23.79
C LYS A 3 -7.73 9.00 -22.28
N VAL A 4 -7.57 7.94 -21.50
CA VAL A 4 -7.58 7.96 -20.03
C VAL A 4 -6.24 7.49 -19.51
N ALA A 5 -5.62 8.30 -18.63
CA ALA A 5 -4.49 7.88 -17.81
C ALA A 5 -4.97 7.41 -16.43
N ILE A 6 -4.46 6.29 -15.96
CA ILE A 6 -4.61 5.83 -14.58
C ILE A 6 -3.23 5.86 -13.93
N ILE A 7 -3.08 6.53 -12.80
CA ILE A 7 -1.79 6.65 -12.11
C ILE A 7 -1.82 5.74 -10.87
N GLY A 8 -1.13 4.63 -10.95
CA GLY A 8 -1.03 3.58 -9.92
C GLY A 8 -1.86 2.34 -10.23
N ALA A 9 -1.24 1.16 -10.14
CA ALA A 9 -1.85 -0.16 -10.31
C ALA A 9 -2.04 -0.89 -8.96
N GLY A 10 -2.39 -0.15 -7.92
CA GLY A 10 -2.92 -0.67 -6.66
C GLY A 10 -4.39 -1.10 -6.80
N PRO A 11 -5.06 -1.55 -5.72
CA PRO A 11 -6.43 -2.06 -5.78
C PRO A 11 -7.43 -1.12 -6.48
N CYS A 12 -7.30 0.19 -6.29
CA CYS A 12 -8.16 1.18 -6.93
C CYS A 12 -7.94 1.23 -8.45
N GLY A 13 -6.69 1.38 -8.90
CA GLY A 13 -6.37 1.40 -10.34
C GLY A 13 -6.72 0.10 -11.04
N LEU A 14 -6.46 -1.03 -10.39
CA LEU A 14 -6.86 -2.35 -10.89
C LEU A 14 -8.38 -2.50 -11.01
N SER A 15 -9.15 -1.96 -10.06
CA SER A 15 -10.61 -1.98 -10.11
C SER A 15 -11.16 -1.16 -11.27
N ILE A 16 -10.56 0.00 -11.55
CA ILE A 16 -10.94 0.83 -12.71
C ILE A 16 -10.63 0.10 -14.02
N LEU A 17 -9.44 -0.51 -14.14
CA LEU A 17 -9.10 -1.31 -15.32
C LEU A 17 -10.09 -2.46 -15.55
N ARG A 18 -10.50 -3.16 -14.47
CA ARG A 18 -11.50 -4.22 -14.54
C ARG A 18 -12.89 -3.69 -14.94
N ALA A 19 -13.28 -2.51 -14.45
CA ALA A 19 -14.56 -1.90 -14.83
C ALA A 19 -14.60 -1.58 -16.33
N PHE A 20 -13.55 -1.00 -16.88
CA PHE A 20 -13.45 -0.77 -18.33
C PHE A 20 -13.43 -2.07 -19.14
N GLU A 21 -12.69 -3.09 -18.70
CA GLU A 21 -12.68 -4.39 -19.34
C GLU A 21 -14.08 -5.03 -19.35
N HIS A 22 -14.84 -4.87 -18.28
CA HIS A 22 -16.21 -5.37 -18.21
C HIS A 22 -17.14 -4.66 -19.21
N LEU A 23 -17.01 -3.34 -19.36
CA LEU A 23 -17.75 -2.57 -20.37
C LEU A 23 -17.37 -3.01 -21.80
N GLU A 24 -16.06 -3.18 -22.06
CA GLU A 24 -15.54 -3.66 -23.34
C GLU A 24 -16.12 -5.04 -23.71
N LYS A 25 -16.18 -5.98 -22.74
CA LYS A 25 -16.79 -7.31 -22.92
C LYS A 25 -18.31 -7.27 -23.18
N LYS A 26 -18.98 -6.21 -22.75
CA LYS A 26 -20.40 -5.95 -23.05
C LYS A 26 -20.62 -5.30 -24.44
N GLY A 27 -19.57 -5.04 -25.18
CA GLY A 27 -19.63 -4.37 -26.47
C GLY A 27 -19.71 -2.84 -26.41
N GLU A 28 -19.54 -2.26 -25.22
CA GLU A 28 -19.51 -0.82 -25.05
C GLU A 28 -18.21 -0.22 -25.60
N LYS A 29 -18.33 0.98 -26.18
CA LYS A 29 -17.17 1.71 -26.69
C LYS A 29 -16.42 2.36 -25.52
N ILE A 30 -15.23 1.84 -25.21
CA ILE A 30 -14.36 2.37 -24.16
C ILE A 30 -13.28 3.32 -24.72
N PRO A 31 -12.73 4.24 -23.90
CA PRO A 31 -11.58 5.06 -24.27
C PRO A 31 -10.30 4.21 -24.42
N GLU A 32 -9.28 4.76 -25.05
CA GLU A 32 -7.91 4.24 -24.91
C GLU A 32 -7.44 4.43 -23.46
N ILE A 33 -6.89 3.38 -22.86
CA ILE A 33 -6.50 3.39 -21.45
C ILE A 33 -5.03 3.06 -21.29
N VAL A 34 -4.30 3.90 -20.54
CA VAL A 34 -2.93 3.65 -20.14
C VAL A 34 -2.84 3.77 -18.62
N CYS A 35 -2.37 2.73 -17.96
CA CYS A 35 -2.10 2.74 -16.53
C CYS A 35 -0.60 2.82 -16.30
N PHE A 36 -0.15 3.77 -15.48
CA PHE A 36 1.25 3.96 -15.11
C PHE A 36 1.48 3.38 -13.71
N GLU A 37 2.39 2.41 -13.61
CA GLU A 37 2.79 1.83 -12.32
C GLU A 37 4.30 2.01 -12.11
N LYS A 38 4.64 2.65 -11.00
CA LYS A 38 6.03 2.96 -10.63
C LYS A 38 6.85 1.70 -10.30
N GLN A 39 6.21 0.67 -9.76
CA GLN A 39 6.84 -0.59 -9.40
C GLN A 39 6.89 -1.56 -10.59
N GLU A 40 7.65 -2.62 -10.44
CA GLU A 40 7.75 -3.72 -11.42
C GLU A 40 6.53 -4.65 -11.44
N SER A 41 5.64 -4.51 -10.44
CA SER A 41 4.46 -5.35 -10.27
C SER A 41 3.28 -4.54 -9.77
N TRP A 42 2.10 -5.08 -9.95
CA TRP A 42 0.82 -4.55 -9.51
C TRP A 42 0.44 -4.98 -8.08
N GLY A 43 -0.65 -4.46 -7.54
CA GLY A 43 -1.14 -4.77 -6.20
C GLY A 43 -0.90 -3.66 -5.18
N GLY A 44 -0.09 -2.65 -5.54
CA GLY A 44 0.16 -1.48 -4.71
C GLY A 44 0.71 -1.85 -3.33
N LEU A 45 0.10 -1.32 -2.27
CA LEU A 45 0.50 -1.55 -0.88
C LEU A 45 0.48 -3.04 -0.48
N TRP A 46 -0.44 -3.84 -1.04
CA TRP A 46 -0.57 -5.28 -0.72
C TRP A 46 0.56 -6.13 -1.29
N ASN A 47 1.30 -5.60 -2.26
CA ASN A 47 2.50 -6.23 -2.79
C ASN A 47 3.68 -5.97 -1.83
N TYR A 48 3.85 -6.86 -0.83
CA TYR A 48 4.88 -6.73 0.19
C TYR A 48 6.29 -6.67 -0.41
N ASN A 49 7.08 -5.73 0.09
CA ASN A 49 8.50 -5.61 -0.18
C ASN A 49 9.26 -5.39 1.14
N TRP A 50 10.33 -6.12 1.36
CA TRP A 50 11.21 -6.00 2.52
C TRP A 50 12.03 -4.70 2.53
N ARG A 51 12.21 -4.04 1.37
CA ARG A 51 13.01 -2.81 1.23
C ARG A 51 12.38 -1.64 1.99
N THR A 52 13.26 -0.82 2.53
CA THR A 52 12.95 0.50 3.10
C THR A 52 13.82 1.56 2.43
N GLY A 53 13.55 2.84 2.69
CA GLY A 53 14.33 3.93 2.10
C GLY A 53 14.10 4.10 0.61
N SER A 54 15.07 3.76 -0.23
CA SER A 54 15.00 3.91 -1.68
C SER A 54 15.08 2.59 -2.43
N ASP A 55 14.41 2.53 -3.60
CA ASP A 55 14.48 1.40 -4.51
C ASP A 55 15.78 1.42 -5.33
N GLN A 56 15.94 0.45 -6.26
CA GLN A 56 17.12 0.35 -7.12
C GLN A 56 17.29 1.52 -8.11
N TYR A 57 16.31 2.37 -8.25
CA TYR A 57 16.32 3.56 -9.11
C TYR A 57 16.48 4.86 -8.32
N GLY A 58 16.65 4.78 -6.99
CA GLY A 58 16.77 5.93 -6.09
C GLY A 58 15.44 6.57 -5.68
N ASP A 59 14.30 5.98 -6.08
CA ASP A 59 12.98 6.47 -5.66
C ASP A 59 12.64 6.02 -4.25
N PRO A 60 11.95 6.86 -3.45
CA PRO A 60 11.42 6.42 -2.17
C PRO A 60 10.50 5.20 -2.33
N VAL A 61 10.73 4.18 -1.49
CA VAL A 61 9.87 2.99 -1.43
C VAL A 61 8.51 3.40 -0.88
N PRO A 62 7.42 3.24 -1.66
CA PRO A 62 6.10 3.72 -1.23
C PRO A 62 5.39 2.77 -0.27
N ASN A 63 5.93 1.60 -0.04
CA ASN A 63 5.27 0.50 0.65
C ASN A 63 5.53 0.55 2.15
N SER A 64 4.45 0.61 2.95
CA SER A 64 4.47 0.55 4.41
C SER A 64 3.99 -0.81 4.95
N MET A 65 3.83 -1.81 4.09
CA MET A 65 3.43 -3.17 4.45
C MET A 65 4.52 -3.88 5.25
N TYR A 66 4.13 -4.69 6.23
CA TYR A 66 5.03 -5.53 7.01
C TYR A 66 4.61 -7.00 6.99
N ARG A 67 5.55 -7.86 7.31
CA ARG A 67 5.50 -9.31 7.07
C ARG A 67 4.26 -9.98 7.66
N TYR A 68 3.93 -9.67 8.90
CA TYR A 68 2.87 -10.34 9.65
C TYR A 68 1.62 -9.48 9.81
N LEU A 69 1.36 -8.57 8.88
CA LEU A 69 0.13 -7.78 8.90
C LEU A 69 -1.08 -8.68 8.64
N TRP A 70 -2.07 -8.51 9.49
CA TRP A 70 -3.42 -9.04 9.29
C TRP A 70 -4.37 -7.91 8.93
N SER A 71 -5.37 -8.20 8.12
CA SER A 71 -6.40 -7.21 7.83
C SER A 71 -7.09 -6.77 9.13
N ASN A 72 -7.24 -5.45 9.30
CA ASN A 72 -8.03 -4.86 10.38
C ASN A 72 -9.51 -4.69 10.00
N GLY A 73 -9.88 -5.04 8.77
CA GLY A 73 -11.25 -5.13 8.28
C GLY A 73 -11.64 -6.57 7.98
N PRO A 74 -12.89 -6.97 8.25
CA PRO A 74 -13.36 -8.30 7.93
C PRO A 74 -13.47 -8.47 6.40
N LYS A 75 -13.19 -9.68 5.90
CA LYS A 75 -13.24 -9.99 4.46
C LYS A 75 -14.59 -9.65 3.84
N GLU A 76 -15.65 -9.79 4.59
CA GLU A 76 -17.02 -9.49 4.19
C GLU A 76 -17.23 -8.01 3.81
N CYS A 77 -16.38 -7.11 4.34
CA CYS A 77 -16.36 -5.69 3.97
C CYS A 77 -15.29 -5.36 2.92
N LEU A 78 -14.45 -6.31 2.55
CA LEU A 78 -13.36 -6.15 1.59
C LEU A 78 -13.64 -6.85 0.26
N GLU A 79 -14.72 -7.61 0.19
CA GLU A 79 -15.11 -8.37 -0.99
C GLU A 79 -15.48 -7.44 -2.15
N PHE A 80 -15.00 -7.76 -3.34
CA PHE A 80 -15.41 -7.08 -4.56
C PHE A 80 -16.79 -7.60 -5.01
N ALA A 81 -17.64 -6.70 -5.49
CA ALA A 81 -18.98 -7.03 -5.93
C ALA A 81 -19.04 -8.04 -7.11
N ASP A 82 -17.97 -8.12 -7.89
CA ASP A 82 -17.83 -8.99 -9.05
C ASP A 82 -16.92 -10.21 -8.82
N TYR A 83 -16.47 -10.43 -7.57
CA TYR A 83 -15.54 -11.52 -7.24
C TYR A 83 -15.52 -11.79 -5.73
N SER A 84 -16.06 -12.92 -5.32
CA SER A 84 -16.13 -13.28 -3.92
C SER A 84 -14.87 -14.02 -3.42
N PHE A 85 -14.62 -13.99 -2.11
CA PHE A 85 -13.57 -14.81 -1.50
C PHE A 85 -13.83 -16.29 -1.67
N ASP A 86 -15.09 -16.73 -1.56
CA ASP A 86 -15.46 -18.13 -1.71
C ASP A 86 -15.25 -18.60 -3.15
N GLU A 87 -15.52 -17.75 -4.14
CA GLU A 87 -15.20 -18.03 -5.55
C GLU A 87 -13.67 -18.17 -5.76
N HIS A 88 -12.88 -17.33 -5.09
CA HIS A 88 -11.44 -17.36 -5.24
C HIS A 88 -10.80 -18.59 -4.60
N PHE A 89 -11.13 -18.86 -3.34
CA PHE A 89 -10.47 -19.91 -2.57
C PHE A 89 -11.16 -21.28 -2.65
N GLY A 90 -12.39 -21.35 -3.15
CA GLY A 90 -13.20 -22.57 -3.21
C GLY A 90 -13.58 -23.14 -1.84
N LYS A 91 -13.37 -22.37 -0.77
CA LYS A 91 -13.65 -22.72 0.63
C LYS A 91 -13.74 -21.48 1.49
N PRO A 92 -14.48 -21.53 2.62
CA PRO A 92 -14.48 -20.45 3.59
C PRO A 92 -13.09 -20.19 4.17
N ILE A 93 -12.77 -18.92 4.37
CA ILE A 93 -11.55 -18.45 5.04
C ILE A 93 -11.91 -17.58 6.25
N PRO A 94 -11.02 -17.38 7.23
CA PRO A 94 -11.28 -16.47 8.36
C PRO A 94 -11.63 -15.05 7.90
N SER A 95 -12.50 -14.38 8.69
CA SER A 95 -12.96 -13.01 8.36
C SER A 95 -11.84 -11.99 8.34
N PHE A 96 -10.80 -12.15 9.14
CA PHE A 96 -9.62 -11.26 9.15
C PHE A 96 -8.43 -12.01 8.54
N PRO A 97 -8.22 -11.92 7.22
CA PRO A 97 -7.16 -12.66 6.56
C PRO A 97 -5.79 -11.96 6.72
N PRO A 98 -4.70 -12.72 6.71
CA PRO A 98 -3.35 -12.15 6.61
C PRO A 98 -3.13 -11.49 5.24
N ARG A 99 -2.17 -10.56 5.17
CA ARG A 99 -1.89 -9.74 3.97
C ARG A 99 -1.72 -10.56 2.68
N GLU A 100 -1.05 -11.69 2.76
CA GLU A 100 -0.78 -12.54 1.59
C GLU A 100 -2.06 -13.15 1.00
N VAL A 101 -3.03 -13.46 1.84
CA VAL A 101 -4.34 -13.95 1.41
C VAL A 101 -5.12 -12.85 0.68
N LEU A 102 -5.07 -11.61 1.20
CA LEU A 102 -5.68 -10.46 0.51
C LEU A 102 -4.98 -10.13 -0.79
N GLN A 103 -3.65 -10.18 -0.83
CA GLN A 103 -2.90 -9.98 -2.05
C GLN A 103 -3.28 -11.02 -3.11
N ASP A 104 -3.33 -12.30 -2.73
CA ASP A 104 -3.71 -13.40 -3.61
C ASP A 104 -5.12 -13.20 -4.17
N TYR A 105 -6.07 -12.83 -3.31
CA TYR A 105 -7.43 -12.52 -3.71
C TYR A 105 -7.53 -11.35 -4.70
N ILE A 106 -6.83 -10.22 -4.41
CA ILE A 106 -6.80 -9.05 -5.30
C ILE A 106 -6.22 -9.42 -6.67
N LEU A 107 -5.10 -10.15 -6.67
CA LEU A 107 -4.43 -10.58 -7.90
C LEU A 107 -5.21 -11.66 -8.65
N GLY A 108 -5.87 -12.56 -7.93
CA GLY A 108 -6.76 -13.57 -8.52
C GLY A 108 -7.89 -12.94 -9.31
N ARG A 109 -8.54 -11.89 -8.76
CA ARG A 109 -9.57 -11.13 -9.47
C ARG A 109 -9.07 -10.54 -10.78
N VAL A 110 -7.91 -9.90 -10.78
CA VAL A 110 -7.40 -9.21 -11.98
C VAL A 110 -6.78 -10.17 -12.98
N SER A 111 -6.29 -11.32 -12.54
CA SER A 111 -5.72 -12.37 -13.42
C SER A 111 -6.77 -13.05 -14.31
N LYS A 112 -8.05 -12.94 -13.97
CA LYS A 112 -9.17 -13.43 -14.82
C LYS A 112 -9.41 -12.58 -16.08
N GLY A 113 -8.70 -11.46 -16.21
CA GLY A 113 -8.83 -10.54 -17.33
C GLY A 113 -7.53 -10.28 -18.07
N ASN A 114 -7.60 -9.44 -19.11
CA ASN A 114 -6.46 -9.04 -19.93
C ASN A 114 -6.05 -7.58 -19.67
N ILE A 115 -6.15 -7.12 -18.41
CA ILE A 115 -5.85 -5.72 -18.07
C ILE A 115 -4.35 -5.43 -17.99
N LYS A 116 -3.52 -6.46 -17.87
CA LYS A 116 -2.06 -6.31 -17.70
C LYS A 116 -1.41 -5.60 -18.90
N SER A 117 -1.92 -5.81 -20.09
CA SER A 117 -1.44 -5.16 -21.32
C SER A 117 -1.66 -3.64 -21.33
N LYS A 118 -2.57 -3.13 -20.49
CA LYS A 118 -2.85 -1.69 -20.35
C LYS A 118 -1.94 -1.02 -19.31
N ILE A 119 -1.06 -1.77 -18.62
CA ILE A 119 -0.20 -1.26 -17.55
C ILE A 119 1.25 -1.12 -18.02
N LYS A 120 1.79 0.08 -17.90
CA LYS A 120 3.21 0.38 -18.06
C LYS A 120 3.87 0.28 -16.69
N PHE A 121 4.53 -0.84 -16.41
CA PHE A 121 5.30 -1.05 -15.19
C PHE A 121 6.63 -0.30 -15.23
N ASN A 122 7.28 -0.13 -14.08
CA ASN A 122 8.52 0.63 -13.92
C ASN A 122 8.43 2.04 -14.51
N THR A 123 7.23 2.63 -14.48
CA THR A 123 6.94 3.91 -15.11
C THR A 123 6.41 4.88 -14.06
N ARG A 124 7.25 5.86 -13.71
CA ARG A 124 6.93 6.88 -12.71
C ARG A 124 6.36 8.13 -13.37
N VAL A 125 5.12 8.49 -13.07
CA VAL A 125 4.59 9.82 -13.40
C VAL A 125 5.29 10.86 -12.54
N THR A 126 5.87 11.87 -13.19
CA THR A 126 6.64 12.92 -12.52
C THR A 126 5.91 14.24 -12.47
N ASN A 127 5.02 14.49 -13.43
CA ASN A 127 4.24 15.71 -13.48
C ASN A 127 2.94 15.49 -14.24
N THR A 128 1.91 16.25 -13.88
CA THR A 128 0.62 16.29 -14.58
C THR A 128 0.13 17.73 -14.61
N VAL A 129 -0.09 18.28 -15.78
CA VAL A 129 -0.55 19.66 -15.99
C VAL A 129 -1.82 19.65 -16.83
N TYR A 130 -2.86 20.36 -16.37
CA TYR A 130 -4.07 20.59 -17.16
C TYR A 130 -3.89 21.87 -17.97
N LYS A 131 -3.97 21.73 -19.30
CA LYS A 131 -3.79 22.84 -20.24
C LYS A 131 -4.54 22.56 -21.54
N ASN A 132 -5.22 23.57 -22.08
CA ASN A 132 -5.96 23.46 -23.34
C ASN A 132 -6.94 22.26 -23.34
N ASP A 133 -7.73 22.13 -22.27
CA ASP A 133 -8.71 21.06 -22.07
C ASP A 133 -8.16 19.61 -22.12
N LYS A 134 -6.85 19.47 -21.91
CA LYS A 134 -6.14 18.19 -21.85
C LYS A 134 -5.21 18.12 -20.66
N PHE A 135 -4.88 16.90 -20.26
CA PHE A 135 -3.84 16.62 -19.28
C PHE A 135 -2.54 16.24 -20.00
N GLU A 136 -1.50 17.04 -19.81
CA GLU A 136 -0.14 16.72 -20.23
C GLU A 136 0.54 15.97 -19.09
N ILE A 137 0.93 14.72 -19.32
CA ILE A 137 1.59 13.87 -18.32
C ILE A 137 3.05 13.66 -18.73
N SER A 138 3.95 14.03 -17.83
CA SER A 138 5.37 13.68 -17.93
C SER A 138 5.62 12.43 -17.08
N TYR A 139 6.28 11.44 -17.65
CA TYR A 139 6.62 10.21 -16.95
C TYR A 139 8.00 9.69 -17.33
N GLN A 140 8.62 8.97 -16.42
CA GLN A 140 9.91 8.35 -16.61
C GLN A 140 9.77 6.83 -16.76
N ASP A 141 10.25 6.29 -17.86
CA ASP A 141 10.58 4.88 -17.97
C ASP A 141 11.86 4.64 -17.16
N LYS A 142 11.71 3.99 -16.02
CA LYS A 142 12.80 3.80 -15.06
C LYS A 142 13.85 2.80 -15.55
N VAL A 143 13.47 1.85 -16.39
CA VAL A 143 14.37 0.83 -16.94
C VAL A 143 15.33 1.47 -17.96
N ASN A 144 14.81 2.28 -18.87
CA ASN A 144 15.58 2.94 -19.92
C ASN A 144 16.06 4.34 -19.52
N ASN A 145 15.67 4.84 -18.34
CA ASN A 145 15.93 6.18 -17.84
C ASN A 145 15.53 7.29 -18.84
N LYS A 146 14.36 7.13 -19.48
CA LYS A 146 13.84 8.08 -20.46
C LYS A 146 12.66 8.84 -19.89
N ILE A 147 12.64 10.15 -20.08
CA ILE A 147 11.49 11.01 -19.79
C ILE A 147 10.66 11.14 -21.06
N LEU A 148 9.37 10.90 -20.93
CA LEU A 148 8.39 10.91 -22.00
C LEU A 148 7.21 11.79 -21.60
N ASN A 149 6.53 12.36 -22.62
CA ASN A 149 5.33 13.16 -22.42
C ASN A 149 4.20 12.60 -23.26
N GLU A 150 3.00 12.59 -22.71
CA GLU A 150 1.82 12.07 -23.39
C GLU A 150 0.58 12.86 -22.94
N THR A 151 -0.38 13.06 -23.84
CA THR A 151 -1.58 13.86 -23.59
C THR A 151 -2.81 12.98 -23.44
N PHE A 152 -3.66 13.30 -22.45
CA PHE A 152 -4.85 12.55 -22.09
C PHE A 152 -6.06 13.49 -21.94
N ASP A 153 -7.26 12.94 -22.19
CA ASP A 153 -8.52 13.63 -21.94
C ASP A 153 -8.91 13.59 -20.47
N TYR A 154 -8.58 12.48 -19.79
CA TYR A 154 -8.92 12.25 -18.40
C TYR A 154 -7.74 11.63 -17.64
N VAL A 155 -7.66 11.95 -16.35
CA VAL A 155 -6.69 11.37 -15.42
C VAL A 155 -7.41 10.84 -14.21
N VAL A 156 -7.10 9.60 -13.84
CA VAL A 156 -7.55 8.97 -12.60
C VAL A 156 -6.34 8.77 -11.68
N VAL A 157 -6.37 9.43 -10.52
CA VAL A 157 -5.31 9.34 -9.52
C VAL A 157 -5.60 8.20 -8.57
N SER A 158 -4.78 7.14 -8.62
CA SER A 158 -4.90 5.91 -7.82
C SER A 158 -3.60 5.61 -7.07
N THR A 159 -2.88 6.65 -6.64
CA THR A 159 -1.51 6.58 -6.09
C THR A 159 -1.44 6.07 -4.64
N GLY A 160 -2.59 5.88 -3.98
CA GLY A 160 -2.66 5.61 -2.55
C GLY A 160 -2.31 6.84 -1.69
N HIS A 161 -2.27 6.68 -0.36
CA HIS A 161 -2.08 7.80 0.58
C HIS A 161 -1.10 7.50 1.73
N PHE A 162 -0.46 6.32 1.76
CA PHE A 162 0.50 5.94 2.80
C PHE A 162 1.96 5.88 2.32
N SER A 163 2.26 6.45 1.15
CA SER A 163 3.58 6.31 0.53
C SER A 163 4.65 7.24 1.11
N VAL A 164 4.25 8.36 1.71
CA VAL A 164 5.18 9.34 2.30
C VAL A 164 4.87 9.47 3.79
N PRO A 165 5.83 9.13 4.68
CA PRO A 165 5.64 9.26 6.12
C PRO A 165 5.69 10.73 6.54
N PHE A 166 4.81 11.12 7.45
CA PHE A 166 4.94 12.35 8.22
C PHE A 166 5.65 12.01 9.54
N ILE A 167 6.87 12.51 9.70
CA ILE A 167 7.68 12.28 10.88
C ILE A 167 7.63 13.52 11.76
N PRO A 168 6.96 13.46 12.93
CA PRO A 168 6.92 14.58 13.85
C PRO A 168 8.30 14.74 14.55
N GLU A 169 8.60 15.99 14.90
CA GLU A 169 9.78 16.28 15.70
C GLU A 169 9.43 16.21 17.20
N TYR A 170 10.29 15.54 17.96
CA TYR A 170 10.22 15.47 19.42
C TYR A 170 11.52 15.98 20.03
N GLU A 171 11.40 16.70 21.15
CA GLU A 171 12.57 17.11 21.93
C GLU A 171 13.40 15.90 22.35
N GLY A 172 14.70 15.97 22.16
CA GLY A 172 15.63 14.88 22.49
C GLY A 172 15.74 13.77 21.42
N MET A 173 14.99 13.83 20.34
CA MET A 173 15.00 12.80 19.29
C MET A 173 16.40 12.62 18.70
N ASN A 174 17.12 13.72 18.43
CA ASN A 174 18.47 13.69 17.85
C ASN A 174 19.55 13.19 18.82
N SER A 175 19.28 13.19 20.11
CA SER A 175 20.21 12.71 21.17
C SER A 175 19.86 11.30 21.66
N PHE A 176 18.79 10.69 21.14
CA PHE A 176 18.39 9.34 21.51
C PHE A 176 19.44 8.32 21.01
N PRO A 177 20.03 7.50 21.92
CA PRO A 177 21.13 6.60 21.56
C PRO A 177 20.68 5.35 20.79
N GLY A 178 19.37 5.11 20.69
CA GLY A 178 18.80 3.96 20.03
C GLY A 178 18.40 4.25 18.58
N ARG A 179 17.91 3.23 17.90
CA ARG A 179 17.33 3.38 16.55
C ARG A 179 15.97 4.06 16.64
N ILE A 180 15.76 5.10 15.83
CA ILE A 180 14.48 5.74 15.60
C ILE A 180 14.02 5.41 14.19
N MET A 181 12.73 5.10 14.03
CA MET A 181 12.14 4.84 12.73
C MET A 181 10.65 5.20 12.73
N HIS A 182 10.12 5.58 11.59
CA HIS A 182 8.69 5.68 11.37
C HIS A 182 8.10 4.29 11.08
N SER A 183 6.85 4.04 11.47
CA SER A 183 6.15 2.76 11.20
C SER A 183 6.04 2.41 9.71
N HIS A 184 6.18 3.39 8.81
CA HIS A 184 6.30 3.18 7.38
C HIS A 184 7.45 2.21 7.03
N ASP A 185 8.56 2.25 7.76
CA ASP A 185 9.73 1.42 7.53
C ASP A 185 9.77 0.14 8.38
N PHE A 186 8.76 -0.08 9.20
CA PHE A 186 8.60 -1.34 9.91
C PHE A 186 8.30 -2.47 8.91
N ARG A 187 9.08 -3.56 8.96
CA ARG A 187 8.95 -4.71 8.06
C ARG A 187 8.73 -6.02 8.78
N ASP A 188 9.39 -6.20 9.93
CA ASP A 188 9.36 -7.45 10.67
C ASP A 188 9.60 -7.19 12.17
N ALA A 189 8.73 -7.73 13.00
CA ALA A 189 8.85 -7.60 14.45
C ALA A 189 10.01 -8.44 15.03
N GLU A 190 10.50 -9.44 14.31
CA GLU A 190 11.63 -10.27 14.77
C GLU A 190 12.92 -9.47 14.91
N GLU A 191 13.07 -8.33 14.21
CA GLU A 191 14.19 -7.40 14.36
C GLU A 191 14.32 -6.83 15.80
N PHE A 192 13.23 -6.82 16.54
CA PHE A 192 13.14 -6.23 17.89
C PHE A 192 13.26 -7.27 19.00
N ARG A 193 13.53 -8.53 18.69
CA ARG A 193 13.74 -9.59 19.68
C ARG A 193 14.82 -9.19 20.70
N GLY A 194 14.49 -9.28 21.99
CA GLY A 194 15.37 -8.95 23.10
C GLY A 194 15.65 -7.46 23.29
N LYS A 195 15.01 -6.58 22.52
CA LYS A 195 15.19 -5.12 22.62
C LYS A 195 14.11 -4.48 23.48
N ASP A 196 14.43 -3.35 24.09
CA ASP A 196 13.47 -2.45 24.69
C ASP A 196 12.92 -1.54 23.60
N VAL A 197 11.60 -1.54 23.41
CA VAL A 197 10.91 -0.85 22.29
C VAL A 197 9.96 0.19 22.85
N ILE A 198 10.00 1.40 22.29
CA ILE A 198 9.02 2.46 22.54
C ILE A 198 8.25 2.69 21.25
N VAL A 199 6.93 2.64 21.33
CA VAL A 199 6.02 2.95 20.21
C VAL A 199 5.25 4.21 20.53
N LEU A 200 5.38 5.24 19.72
CA LEU A 200 4.67 6.50 19.89
C LEU A 200 3.45 6.55 18.97
N GLY A 201 2.27 6.57 19.57
CA GLY A 201 0.97 6.61 18.89
C GLY A 201 -0.10 5.77 19.58
N SER A 202 -1.35 5.99 19.21
CA SER A 202 -2.53 5.29 19.78
C SER A 202 -3.54 4.84 18.73
N SER A 203 -3.14 4.75 17.47
CA SER A 203 -4.00 4.24 16.40
C SER A 203 -3.60 2.81 16.02
N TYR A 204 -4.37 2.18 15.14
CA TYR A 204 -4.20 0.78 14.70
C TYR A 204 -2.76 0.37 14.37
N SER A 205 -1.99 1.25 13.71
CA SER A 205 -0.58 0.93 13.41
C SER A 205 0.28 0.83 14.66
N ALA A 206 0.08 1.72 15.65
CA ALA A 206 0.84 1.68 16.89
C ALA A 206 0.49 0.43 17.70
N GLU A 207 -0.80 0.11 17.77
CA GLU A 207 -1.30 -1.07 18.49
C GLU A 207 -0.74 -2.35 17.88
N ASP A 208 -0.86 -2.53 16.56
CA ASP A 208 -0.42 -3.75 15.89
C ASP A 208 1.11 -3.91 15.95
N VAL A 209 1.87 -2.86 15.66
CA VAL A 209 3.34 -2.89 15.76
C VAL A 209 3.80 -3.23 17.18
N ALA A 210 3.18 -2.61 18.20
CA ALA A 210 3.51 -2.87 19.59
C ALA A 210 3.18 -4.32 19.99
N LEU A 211 2.00 -4.81 19.63
CA LEU A 211 1.57 -6.20 19.87
C LEU A 211 2.49 -7.20 19.17
N GLN A 212 2.88 -6.94 17.93
CA GLN A 212 3.82 -7.80 17.19
C GLN A 212 5.21 -7.80 17.83
N CYS A 213 5.74 -6.64 18.21
CA CYS A 213 7.02 -6.58 18.92
C CYS A 213 6.99 -7.42 20.22
N ASN A 214 5.92 -7.29 21.02
CA ASN A 214 5.74 -8.10 22.21
C ASN A 214 5.63 -9.61 21.87
N LYS A 215 4.80 -9.98 20.92
CA LYS A 215 4.59 -11.37 20.47
C LYS A 215 5.88 -12.03 19.96
N TYR A 216 6.71 -11.30 19.24
CA TYR A 216 7.95 -11.82 18.64
C TYR A 216 9.18 -11.66 19.55
N GLY A 217 8.98 -11.31 20.81
CA GLY A 217 9.99 -11.45 21.86
C GLY A 217 10.84 -10.21 22.09
N ALA A 218 10.30 -9.01 21.90
CA ALA A 218 10.90 -7.82 22.47
C ALA A 218 11.01 -7.98 24.00
N LYS A 219 12.09 -7.48 24.60
CA LYS A 219 12.33 -7.57 26.04
C LYS A 219 11.32 -6.75 26.82
N SER A 220 10.98 -5.56 26.31
CA SER A 220 9.88 -4.73 26.82
C SER A 220 9.28 -3.90 25.69
N VAL A 221 7.99 -3.58 25.81
CA VAL A 221 7.31 -2.66 24.91
C VAL A 221 6.60 -1.60 25.73
N THR A 222 6.92 -0.33 25.44
CA THR A 222 6.26 0.83 26.05
C THR A 222 5.51 1.59 24.96
N ILE A 223 4.25 1.91 25.21
CA ILE A 223 3.42 2.69 24.29
C ILE A 223 3.23 4.08 24.88
N GLY A 224 3.64 5.09 24.12
CA GLY A 224 3.44 6.50 24.46
C GLY A 224 2.33 7.10 23.61
N TYR A 225 1.36 7.79 24.24
CA TYR A 225 0.24 8.39 23.50
C TYR A 225 -0.26 9.69 24.15
N ARG A 226 -0.85 10.56 23.36
CA ARG A 226 -1.52 11.81 23.80
C ARG A 226 -3.01 11.65 24.03
N HIS A 227 -3.61 10.63 23.40
CA HIS A 227 -5.02 10.32 23.48
C HIS A 227 -5.18 8.84 23.77
N ASN A 228 -6.07 8.49 24.68
CA ASN A 228 -6.28 7.10 25.06
C ASN A 228 -6.52 6.21 23.84
N PRO A 229 -5.84 5.07 23.75
CA PRO A 229 -6.14 4.05 22.75
C PRO A 229 -7.56 3.53 22.93
N MET A 230 -8.09 2.82 21.95
CA MET A 230 -9.50 2.37 21.92
C MET A 230 -9.86 1.30 22.96
N GLY A 231 -9.36 1.40 24.18
CA GLY A 231 -9.83 0.61 25.32
C GLY A 231 -9.30 -0.83 25.39
N PHE A 232 -8.20 -1.15 24.74
CA PHE A 232 -7.57 -2.46 24.83
C PHE A 232 -6.87 -2.66 26.18
N LYS A 233 -6.93 -3.89 26.67
CA LYS A 233 -6.03 -4.36 27.72
C LYS A 233 -4.78 -4.93 27.06
N TRP A 234 -3.67 -4.29 27.32
CA TRP A 234 -2.39 -4.75 26.78
C TRP A 234 -1.95 -6.09 27.41
N PRO A 235 -1.29 -6.97 26.65
CA PRO A 235 -0.70 -8.18 27.18
C PRO A 235 0.30 -7.89 28.30
N LYS A 236 0.53 -8.89 29.16
CA LYS A 236 1.53 -8.81 30.22
C LYS A 236 2.91 -8.46 29.64
N GLY A 237 3.60 -7.51 30.26
CA GLY A 237 4.93 -7.05 29.83
C GLY A 237 4.92 -5.77 29.01
N MET A 238 3.77 -5.29 28.60
CA MET A 238 3.62 -4.00 27.94
C MET A 238 3.29 -2.90 28.96
N LYS A 239 3.81 -1.70 28.71
CA LYS A 239 3.62 -0.51 29.57
C LYS A 239 2.98 0.60 28.75
N GLU A 240 2.22 1.46 29.42
CA GLU A 240 1.65 2.67 28.86
C GLU A 240 2.25 3.91 29.52
N VAL A 241 2.45 4.96 28.72
CA VAL A 241 2.89 6.29 29.18
C VAL A 241 2.02 7.33 28.46
N HIS A 242 1.42 8.23 29.25
CA HIS A 242 0.58 9.33 28.77
C HIS A 242 1.34 10.64 28.72
#